data_0299e20288f9485431fc9e26a57dbfab
#
_entry.id   0299e20288f9485431fc9e26a57dbfab
#
_cell.length_a   1.000
_cell.length_b   1.000
_cell.length_c   1.000
_cell.angle_alpha   90.00
_cell.angle_beta   90.00
_cell.angle_gamma   90.00
#
_symmetry.space_group_name_H-M   'P 1'
#
loop_
_entity.id
_entity.type
_entity.pdbx_description
1 polymer ?
#
loop_
_entity_poly.entity_id
_entity_poly.type
_entity_poly.pdbx_seq_one_letter_code
_entity_poly.pdbx_strand_id
1 'polypeptide(L)'
;MAVGIRITLPGVEAEEFDKVDALIDAANNPPDGLIFSASGPTEDGWRVLDFWESRAHFDTFAAERIGPAVASAGVPGRPDITEFPIHEYVSP
;
A
#
# COMPACT_ATOMS: atom_id res chain seq x y z
N MET A 1 15.89 -4.05 8.58
CA MET A 1 14.91 -3.87 9.66
C MET A 1 13.52 -3.77 9.06
N ALA A 2 12.57 -4.51 9.61
CA ALA A 2 11.18 -4.44 9.14
C ALA A 2 10.57 -3.07 9.43
N VAL A 3 9.70 -2.63 8.53
CA VAL A 3 9.04 -1.34 8.65
C VAL A 3 7.54 -1.46 8.40
N GLY A 4 6.77 -0.60 9.03
CA GLY A 4 5.36 -0.41 8.71
C GLY A 4 5.20 0.82 7.84
N ILE A 5 4.34 0.70 6.84
CA ILE A 5 4.02 1.81 5.93
C ILE A 5 2.51 2.04 6.00
N ARG A 6 2.12 3.23 6.41
CA ARG A 6 0.72 3.64 6.40
C ARG A 6 0.52 4.60 5.23
N ILE A 7 -0.40 4.25 4.35
CA ILE A 7 -0.74 5.07 3.20
C ILE A 7 -2.18 5.54 3.38
N THR A 8 -2.36 6.84 3.49
CA THR A 8 -3.68 7.45 3.58
C THR A 8 -4.03 8.05 2.22
N LEU A 9 -5.22 7.75 1.73
CA LEU A 9 -5.69 8.16 0.41
C LEU A 9 -6.96 9.01 0.58
N PRO A 10 -6.79 10.33 0.82
CA PRO A 10 -7.95 11.22 1.01
C PRO A 10 -8.84 11.23 -0.22
N GLY A 11 -10.16 11.13 -0.01
CA GLY A 11 -11.15 11.20 -1.08
C GLY A 11 -11.26 9.96 -1.95
N VAL A 12 -10.49 8.91 -1.68
CA VAL A 12 -10.56 7.66 -2.47
C VAL A 12 -11.67 6.77 -1.91
N GLU A 13 -12.52 6.29 -2.79
CA GLU A 13 -13.60 5.37 -2.44
C GLU A 13 -13.23 3.92 -2.75
N ALA A 14 -14.02 2.98 -2.23
CA ALA A 14 -13.77 1.55 -2.41
C ALA A 14 -13.61 1.16 -3.87
N GLU A 15 -14.45 1.68 -4.76
CA GLU A 15 -14.39 1.36 -6.19
C GLU A 15 -13.08 1.80 -6.84
N GLU A 16 -12.60 2.99 -6.46
CA GLU A 16 -11.33 3.51 -6.97
C GLU A 16 -10.16 2.70 -6.45
N PHE A 17 -10.18 2.36 -5.17
CA PHE A 17 -9.15 1.51 -4.60
C PHE A 17 -9.13 0.14 -5.26
N ASP A 18 -10.29 -0.47 -5.49
CA ASP A 18 -10.39 -1.80 -6.10
C ASP A 18 -9.81 -1.81 -7.51
N LYS A 19 -9.95 -0.72 -8.27
CA LYS A 19 -9.35 -0.61 -9.61
C LYS A 19 -7.82 -0.62 -9.52
N VAL A 20 -7.26 0.14 -8.60
CA VAL A 20 -5.81 0.20 -8.40
C VAL A 20 -5.29 -1.16 -7.90
N ASP A 21 -5.98 -1.73 -6.92
CA ASP A 21 -5.62 -3.01 -6.34
C ASP A 21 -5.61 -4.14 -7.37
N ALA A 22 -6.60 -4.15 -8.26
CA ALA A 22 -6.65 -5.13 -9.36
C ALA A 22 -5.47 -4.99 -10.32
N LEU A 23 -5.05 -3.76 -10.61
CA LEU A 23 -3.90 -3.50 -11.47
C LEU A 23 -2.58 -3.88 -10.80
N ILE A 24 -2.46 -3.65 -9.51
CA ILE A 24 -1.28 -4.04 -8.72
C ILE A 24 -1.20 -5.56 -8.57
N ASP A 25 -2.34 -6.20 -8.31
CA ASP A 25 -2.48 -7.66 -8.20
C ASP A 25 -1.52 -8.30 -7.18
N ALA A 26 -1.38 -7.67 -6.02
CA ALA A 26 -0.48 -8.16 -4.98
C ALA A 26 -0.95 -9.48 -4.38
N ALA A 27 -2.25 -9.75 -4.36
CA ALA A 27 -2.80 -10.99 -3.80
C ALA A 27 -2.36 -12.22 -4.60
N ASN A 28 -2.36 -12.13 -5.93
CA ASN A 28 -1.94 -13.24 -6.81
C ASN A 28 -0.46 -13.19 -7.16
N ASN A 29 0.16 -12.04 -6.99
CA ASN A 29 1.56 -11.82 -7.34
C ASN A 29 2.23 -10.96 -6.27
N PRO A 30 2.46 -11.53 -5.07
CA PRO A 30 3.01 -10.78 -3.95
C PRO A 30 4.38 -10.19 -4.27
N PRO A 31 4.62 -8.93 -3.94
CA PRO A 31 5.94 -8.35 -4.14
C PRO A 31 6.95 -8.88 -3.13
N ASP A 32 8.22 -8.87 -3.55
CA ASP A 32 9.31 -9.26 -2.65
C ASP A 32 9.34 -8.38 -1.41
N GLY A 33 9.50 -9.00 -0.26
CA GLY A 33 9.64 -8.29 1.00
C GLY A 33 8.35 -7.91 1.70
N LEU A 34 7.19 -8.14 1.08
CA LEU A 34 5.91 -7.88 1.74
C LEU A 34 5.64 -8.95 2.80
N ILE A 35 5.44 -8.51 4.04
CA ILE A 35 5.10 -9.40 5.15
C ILE A 35 3.59 -9.52 5.28
N PHE A 36 2.89 -8.39 5.24
CA PHE A 36 1.44 -8.35 5.44
C PHE A 36 0.88 -7.03 4.90
N SER A 37 -0.33 -7.07 4.39
CA SER A 37 -1.03 -5.87 3.92
C SER A 37 -2.50 -5.95 4.31
N ALA A 38 -3.03 -4.83 4.77
CA ALA A 38 -4.45 -4.68 5.05
C ALA A 38 -4.91 -3.30 4.60
N SER A 39 -6.16 -3.19 4.20
CA SER A 39 -6.72 -1.91 3.78
C SER A 39 -8.18 -1.79 4.19
N GLY A 40 -8.66 -0.57 4.25
CA GLY A 40 -10.05 -0.31 4.59
C GLY A 40 -10.41 1.16 4.52
N PRO A 41 -11.71 1.46 4.64
CA PRO A 41 -12.19 2.82 4.57
C PRO A 41 -11.80 3.63 5.80
N THR A 42 -11.63 4.94 5.59
CA THR A 42 -11.51 5.92 6.65
C THR A 42 -12.70 6.86 6.56
N GLU A 43 -12.80 7.80 7.50
CA GLU A 43 -13.90 8.76 7.54
C GLU A 43 -13.97 9.59 6.24
N ASP A 44 -12.81 9.93 5.66
CA ASP A 44 -12.73 10.82 4.50
C ASP A 44 -11.99 10.20 3.30
N GLY A 45 -11.81 8.88 3.28
CA GLY A 45 -11.13 8.23 2.17
C GLY A 45 -10.80 6.77 2.44
N TRP A 46 -9.57 6.39 2.16
CA TRP A 46 -9.08 5.00 2.25
C TRP A 46 -7.71 4.95 2.93
N ARG A 47 -7.40 3.83 3.54
CA ARG A 47 -6.10 3.62 4.18
C ARG A 47 -5.58 2.23 3.87
N VAL A 48 -4.27 2.15 3.60
CA VAL A 48 -3.55 0.89 3.46
C VAL A 48 -2.50 0.83 4.56
N LEU A 49 -2.34 -0.33 5.17
CA LEU A 49 -1.31 -0.57 6.16
C LEU A 49 -0.51 -1.78 5.71
N ASP A 50 0.77 -1.53 5.37
CA ASP A 50 1.68 -2.56 4.90
C ASP A 50 2.80 -2.79 5.88
N PHE A 51 3.25 -4.04 5.99
CA PHE A 51 4.45 -4.40 6.72
C PHE A 51 5.46 -5.00 5.74
N TRP A 52 6.68 -4.46 5.74
CA TRP A 52 7.71 -4.81 4.76
C TRP A 52 9.01 -5.22 5.47
N GLU A 53 9.78 -6.10 4.86
CA GLU A 53 11.10 -6.49 5.38
C GLU A 53 12.08 -5.32 5.42
N SER A 54 11.93 -4.35 4.50
CA SER A 54 12.71 -3.11 4.51
C SER A 54 11.98 -2.01 3.74
N ARG A 55 12.37 -0.76 3.98
CA ARG A 55 11.86 0.38 3.22
C ARG A 55 12.20 0.26 1.74
N ALA A 56 13.38 -0.27 1.43
CA ALA A 56 13.81 -0.44 0.04
C ALA A 56 12.88 -1.35 -0.76
N HIS A 57 12.36 -2.40 -0.14
CA HIS A 57 11.39 -3.28 -0.80
C HIS A 57 10.10 -2.52 -1.12
N PHE A 58 9.63 -1.69 -0.21
CA PHE A 58 8.46 -0.86 -0.46
C PHE A 58 8.73 0.16 -1.58
N ASP A 59 9.87 0.82 -1.57
CA ASP A 59 10.21 1.82 -2.58
C ASP A 59 10.23 1.23 -4.00
N THR A 60 10.78 0.03 -4.15
CA THR A 60 10.79 -0.70 -5.41
C THR A 60 9.37 -1.01 -5.88
N PHE A 61 8.55 -1.54 -4.99
CA PHE A 61 7.16 -1.86 -5.28
C PHE A 61 6.36 -0.60 -5.66
N ALA A 62 6.56 0.49 -4.94
CA ALA A 62 5.88 1.75 -5.22
C ALA A 62 6.25 2.28 -6.62
N ALA A 63 7.53 2.23 -6.98
CA ALA A 63 7.99 2.71 -8.28
C ALA A 63 7.54 1.83 -9.44
N GLU A 64 7.60 0.51 -9.26
CA GLU A 64 7.36 -0.44 -10.35
C GLU A 64 5.88 -0.81 -10.52
N ARG A 65 5.09 -0.78 -9.44
CA ARG A 65 3.71 -1.28 -9.47
C ARG A 65 2.67 -0.29 -9.01
N ILE A 66 2.85 0.39 -7.89
CA ILE A 66 1.85 1.33 -7.37
C ILE A 66 1.72 2.56 -8.28
N GLY A 67 2.84 3.20 -8.60
CA GLY A 67 2.85 4.40 -9.43
C GLY A 67 2.16 4.21 -10.77
N PRO A 68 2.56 3.19 -11.57
CA PRO A 68 1.88 2.91 -12.83
C PRO A 68 0.40 2.59 -12.69
N ALA A 69 0.00 1.85 -11.65
CA ALA A 69 -1.39 1.49 -11.41
C ALA A 69 -2.25 2.73 -11.09
N VAL A 70 -1.75 3.61 -10.23
CA VAL A 70 -2.43 4.84 -9.87
C VAL A 70 -2.59 5.75 -11.08
N ALA A 71 -1.54 5.89 -11.89
CA ALA A 71 -1.58 6.69 -13.10
C ALA A 71 -2.59 6.13 -14.11
N SER A 72 -2.60 4.82 -14.29
CA SER A 72 -3.53 4.16 -15.21
C SER A 72 -4.99 4.26 -14.76
N ALA A 73 -5.24 4.15 -13.47
CA ALA A 73 -6.59 4.25 -12.91
C ALA A 73 -7.12 5.67 -12.83
N GLY A 74 -6.24 6.67 -12.90
CA GLY A 74 -6.64 8.08 -12.81
C GLY A 74 -7.16 8.46 -11.44
N VAL A 75 -6.66 7.85 -10.37
CA VAL A 75 -7.11 8.12 -9.01
C VAL A 75 -6.64 9.51 -8.58
N PRO A 76 -7.55 10.36 -8.09
CA PRO A 76 -7.19 11.72 -7.68
C PRO A 76 -6.50 11.75 -6.32
N GLY A 77 -5.81 12.86 -6.08
CA GLY A 77 -5.21 13.15 -4.79
C GLY A 77 -3.78 12.64 -4.66
N ARG A 78 -3.16 13.01 -3.55
CA ARG A 78 -1.80 12.58 -3.20
C ARG A 78 -1.87 11.65 -2.01
N PRO A 79 -1.25 10.46 -2.11
CA PRO A 79 -1.16 9.58 -0.95
C PRO A 79 -0.28 10.23 0.13
N ASP A 80 -0.70 10.09 1.37
CA ASP A 80 0.05 10.53 2.53
C ASP A 80 0.71 9.28 3.12
N ILE A 81 2.04 9.23 3.04
CA ILE A 81 2.80 8.03 3.42
C ILE A 81 3.57 8.30 4.72
N THR A 82 3.34 7.44 5.71
CA THR A 82 4.06 7.50 6.99
C THR A 82 4.76 6.18 7.22
N GLU A 83 6.04 6.25 7.54
CA GLU A 83 6.84 5.08 7.88
C GLU A 83 7.05 5.01 9.39
N PHE A 84 7.05 3.80 9.95
CA PHE A 84 7.42 3.57 11.34
C PHE A 84 8.20 2.26 11.46
N PRO A 85 9.17 2.20 12.39
CA PRO A 85 9.95 0.98 12.58
C PRO A 85 9.11 -0.09 13.26
N ILE A 86 9.39 -1.35 12.93
CA ILE A 86 8.77 -2.49 13.59
C ILE A 86 9.83 -3.15 14.45
N HIS A 87 9.58 -3.17 15.78
CA HIS A 87 10.44 -3.86 16.72
C HIS A 87 10.17 -5.37 16.69
N GLU A 88 8.89 -5.73 16.63
CA GLU A 88 8.48 -7.13 16.66
C GLU A 88 7.15 -7.28 15.93
N TYR A 89 6.98 -8.38 15.21
CA TYR A 89 5.67 -8.79 14.70
C TYR A 89 5.47 -10.28 14.94
N VAL A 90 4.22 -10.67 15.13
CA VAL A 90 3.86 -12.07 15.34
C VAL A 90 2.96 -12.50 14.19
N SER A 91 3.32 -13.61 13.56
CA SER A 91 2.55 -14.21 12.48
C SER A 91 2.08 -15.58 12.95
N PRO A 92 0.78 -15.73 13.35
CA PRO A 92 0.25 -17.00 13.86
C PRO A 92 0.32 -18.12 12.84
#